data_64afe0c88d15276e170a5d48b56286e6
#
_entry.id   64afe0c88d15276e170a5d48b56286e6
#
_cell.length_a   1.000
_cell.length_b   1.000
_cell.length_c   1.000
_cell.angle_alpha   90.00
_cell.angle_beta   90.00
_cell.angle_gamma   90.00
#
_symmetry.space_group_name_H-M   'P 1'
#
loop_
_entity.id
_entity.type
_entity.pdbx_description
1 polymer ?
#
loop_
_entity_poly.entity_id
_entity_poly.type
_entity_poly.pdbx_seq_one_letter_code
_entity_poly.pdbx_strand_id
1 'polypeptide(L)'
;MRSSLKSSESYLTGVVDFEIQGEDCPYERHLDDTLPLVQIPDVLRALGMNPSNSDIDDILIEIRQPYINSGSDPPTTITFDNFACIYANHKPCSSYNRNHIYQALLTLGADSTTSKIASQPLFEILQKEGENMSRGELEQCLSTCLQQEVSLDKFPEMVDYTYIAYNVLDLPEDT
;
A
#
# COMPACT_ATOMS: atom_id res chain seq x y z
N MET A 1 4.60 20.35 -54.58
CA MET A 1 3.97 19.96 -53.31
C MET A 1 4.52 18.58 -52.90
N ARG A 2 5.49 18.59 -52.03
CA ARG A 2 6.03 17.37 -51.37
C ARG A 2 6.07 17.66 -49.89
N SER A 3 5.13 17.15 -49.17
CA SER A 3 5.12 17.15 -47.70
C SER A 3 6.10 16.09 -47.19
N SER A 4 7.13 16.57 -46.54
CA SER A 4 8.16 15.79 -45.87
C SER A 4 7.59 15.19 -44.60
N LEU A 5 7.46 13.87 -44.53
CA LEU A 5 7.26 13.15 -43.28
C LEU A 5 8.59 13.09 -42.55
N LYS A 6 8.73 13.90 -41.49
CA LYS A 6 9.80 13.70 -40.52
C LYS A 6 9.38 12.60 -39.54
N SER A 7 10.08 11.50 -39.64
CA SER A 7 10.05 10.39 -38.69
C SER A 7 10.43 10.87 -37.30
N SER A 8 9.58 10.61 -36.33
CA SER A 8 9.82 10.86 -34.92
C SER A 8 10.65 9.70 -34.33
N GLU A 9 11.94 9.90 -34.24
CA GLU A 9 12.83 9.14 -33.36
C GLU A 9 13.07 9.93 -32.08
N SER A 10 12.19 9.84 -31.12
CA SER A 10 12.42 10.40 -29.78
C SER A 10 11.60 9.67 -28.69
N TYR A 11 11.51 8.36 -28.74
CA TYR A 11 10.77 7.60 -27.73
C TYR A 11 11.65 6.81 -26.75
N LEU A 12 12.90 7.24 -26.51
CA LEU A 12 13.80 6.54 -25.57
C LEU A 12 14.62 7.48 -24.66
N THR A 13 14.16 8.67 -24.39
CA THR A 13 14.64 9.43 -23.23
C THR A 13 13.44 9.70 -22.37
N GLY A 14 13.36 8.97 -21.23
CA GLY A 14 12.22 8.95 -20.32
C GLY A 14 12.03 10.25 -19.52
N VAL A 15 11.87 11.37 -20.22
CA VAL A 15 11.31 12.59 -19.65
C VAL A 15 9.86 12.63 -20.07
N VAL A 16 8.98 12.10 -19.24
CA VAL A 16 7.55 12.31 -19.40
C VAL A 16 7.25 13.67 -18.78
N ASP A 17 7.32 14.72 -19.61
CA ASP A 17 6.76 16.02 -19.25
C ASP A 17 5.24 15.88 -19.13
N PHE A 18 4.76 15.59 -17.94
CA PHE A 18 3.36 15.78 -17.60
C PHE A 18 3.12 17.28 -17.35
N GLU A 19 2.79 18.02 -18.39
CA GLU A 19 2.11 19.30 -18.22
C GLU A 19 0.73 19.07 -17.59
N ILE A 20 0.67 19.04 -16.27
CA ILE A 20 -0.59 19.18 -15.55
C ILE A 20 -0.92 20.66 -15.56
N GLN A 21 -1.72 21.11 -16.52
CA GLN A 21 -2.35 22.42 -16.48
C GLN A 21 -3.42 22.43 -15.37
N GLY A 22 -2.98 22.71 -14.16
CA GLY A 22 -3.82 23.00 -13.01
C GLY A 22 -3.28 24.26 -12.34
N GLU A 23 -4.08 25.30 -12.29
CA GLU A 23 -3.70 26.66 -11.90
C GLU A 23 -3.22 26.84 -10.43
N ASP A 24 -3.07 25.78 -9.62
CA ASP A 24 -2.83 25.86 -8.18
C ASP A 24 -1.65 25.03 -7.65
N CYS A 25 -0.59 24.81 -8.43
CA CYS A 25 0.60 24.14 -7.89
C CYS A 25 1.80 25.10 -7.89
N PRO A 26 2.04 25.87 -6.79
CA PRO A 26 3.09 26.89 -6.72
C PRO A 26 4.51 26.34 -6.55
N TYR A 27 4.72 25.03 -6.68
CA TYR A 27 6.02 24.38 -6.48
C TYR A 27 6.53 23.73 -7.77
N GLU A 28 7.71 24.14 -8.24
CA GLU A 28 8.47 23.38 -9.24
C GLU A 28 8.73 21.98 -8.65
N ARG A 29 8.19 20.95 -9.29
CA ARG A 29 8.48 19.56 -8.93
C ARG A 29 9.77 19.17 -9.64
N HIS A 30 10.85 19.02 -8.88
CA HIS A 30 12.05 18.37 -9.37
C HIS A 30 11.79 16.87 -9.39
N LEU A 31 11.93 16.23 -10.55
CA LEU A 31 11.90 14.79 -10.70
C LEU A 31 13.34 14.29 -10.49
N ASP A 32 13.58 13.61 -9.38
CA ASP A 32 14.82 12.90 -9.15
C ASP A 32 14.76 11.53 -9.81
N ASP A 33 15.83 11.13 -10.50
CA ASP A 33 15.95 9.80 -11.11
C ASP A 33 16.13 8.67 -10.07
N THR A 34 16.13 9.04 -8.79
CA THR A 34 16.37 8.11 -7.67
C THR A 34 15.31 8.24 -6.59
N LEU A 35 14.99 7.10 -5.97
CA LEU A 35 14.06 6.99 -4.85
C LEU A 35 14.84 6.71 -3.56
N PRO A 36 14.69 7.51 -2.48
CA PRO A 36 15.22 7.18 -1.16
C PRO A 36 14.68 5.85 -0.64
N LEU A 37 15.56 4.99 -0.08
CA LEU A 37 15.15 3.66 0.43
C LEU A 37 14.07 3.76 1.52
N VAL A 38 14.08 4.81 2.32
CA VAL A 38 13.08 5.05 3.36
C VAL A 38 11.66 5.26 2.81
N GLN A 39 11.53 5.67 1.55
CA GLN A 39 10.23 5.91 0.90
C GLN A 39 9.69 4.68 0.15
N ILE A 40 10.47 3.62 0.00
CA ILE A 40 10.05 2.40 -0.71
C ILE A 40 8.73 1.85 -0.17
N PRO A 41 8.53 1.71 1.16
CA PRO A 41 7.28 1.17 1.69
C PRO A 41 6.05 2.00 1.28
N ASP A 42 6.18 3.32 1.31
CA ASP A 42 5.07 4.24 0.96
C ASP A 42 4.75 4.19 -0.52
N VAL A 43 5.78 4.12 -1.38
CA VAL A 43 5.60 3.99 -2.83
C VAL A 43 4.96 2.65 -3.19
N LEU A 44 5.38 1.54 -2.57
CA LEU A 44 4.78 0.22 -2.78
C LEU A 44 3.29 0.22 -2.38
N ARG A 45 2.96 0.84 -1.24
CA ARG A 45 1.56 1.00 -0.79
C ARG A 45 0.75 1.88 -1.74
N ALA A 46 1.31 2.99 -2.21
CA ALA A 46 0.68 3.86 -3.20
C ALA A 46 0.41 3.16 -4.55
N LEU A 47 1.22 2.15 -4.89
CA LEU A 47 1.02 1.30 -6.07
C LEU A 47 0.04 0.13 -5.82
N GLY A 48 -0.62 0.10 -4.68
CA GLY A 48 -1.63 -0.91 -4.34
C GLY A 48 -1.07 -2.22 -3.79
N MET A 49 0.22 -2.27 -3.42
CA MET A 49 0.76 -3.39 -2.66
C MET A 49 0.49 -3.20 -1.16
N ASN A 50 0.39 -4.33 -0.44
CA ASN A 50 0.29 -4.34 1.01
C ASN A 50 1.43 -5.18 1.60
N PRO A 51 2.69 -4.71 1.50
CA PRO A 51 3.82 -5.44 2.05
C PRO A 51 3.77 -5.42 3.58
N SER A 52 4.05 -6.57 4.20
CA SER A 52 4.29 -6.65 5.64
C SER A 52 5.62 -6.00 6.00
N ASN A 53 5.86 -5.75 7.29
CA ASN A 53 7.15 -5.25 7.76
C ASN A 53 8.28 -6.23 7.42
N SER A 54 8.01 -7.54 7.50
CA SER A 54 8.97 -8.57 7.08
C SER A 54 9.30 -8.48 5.58
N ASP A 55 8.27 -8.29 4.72
CA ASP A 55 8.51 -8.13 3.28
C ASP A 55 9.34 -6.88 2.99
N ILE A 56 9.11 -5.79 3.72
CA ILE A 56 9.92 -4.56 3.59
C ILE A 56 11.36 -4.81 3.99
N ASP A 57 11.59 -5.51 5.10
CA ASP A 57 12.94 -5.86 5.56
C ASP A 57 13.65 -6.73 4.54
N ASP A 58 12.99 -7.74 3.96
CA ASP A 58 13.53 -8.60 2.91
C ASP A 58 13.90 -7.80 1.66
N ILE A 59 13.05 -6.88 1.22
CA ILE A 59 13.32 -5.97 0.11
C ILE A 59 14.55 -5.11 0.39
N LEU A 60 14.66 -4.53 1.58
CA LEU A 60 15.80 -3.69 1.96
C LEU A 60 17.10 -4.50 2.07
N ILE A 61 17.01 -5.76 2.50
CA ILE A 61 18.15 -6.69 2.52
C ILE A 61 18.57 -7.00 1.08
N GLU A 62 17.64 -7.33 0.18
CA GLU A 62 17.93 -7.60 -1.23
C GLU A 62 18.67 -6.44 -1.89
N ILE A 63 18.25 -5.20 -1.65
CA ILE A 63 18.90 -4.00 -2.20
C ILE A 63 20.32 -3.82 -1.66
N ARG A 64 20.55 -4.08 -0.38
CA ARG A 64 21.83 -3.83 0.29
C ARG A 64 22.84 -4.95 0.13
N GLN A 65 22.39 -6.18 -0.06
CA GLN A 65 23.24 -7.38 -0.06
C GLN A 65 24.39 -7.33 -1.09
N PRO A 66 24.21 -6.87 -2.34
CA PRO A 66 25.31 -6.77 -3.29
C PRO A 66 26.43 -5.84 -2.83
N TYR A 67 26.10 -4.75 -2.14
CA TYR A 67 27.07 -3.78 -1.62
C TYR A 67 27.82 -4.34 -0.42
N ILE A 68 27.12 -5.00 0.49
CA ILE A 68 27.74 -5.69 1.64
C ILE A 68 28.73 -6.75 1.15
N ASN A 69 28.34 -7.55 0.17
CA ASN A 69 29.21 -8.60 -0.38
C ASN A 69 30.45 -8.06 -1.10
N SER A 70 30.38 -6.86 -1.67
CA SER A 70 31.51 -6.18 -2.31
C SER A 70 32.36 -5.35 -1.34
N GLY A 71 31.97 -5.25 -0.06
CA GLY A 71 32.64 -4.41 0.93
C GLY A 71 32.44 -2.91 0.69
N SER A 72 31.40 -2.53 -0.05
CA SER A 72 31.02 -1.15 -0.34
C SER A 72 29.93 -0.67 0.63
N ASP A 73 29.86 0.65 0.83
CA ASP A 73 28.79 1.22 1.64
C ASP A 73 27.42 0.97 0.99
N PRO A 74 26.39 0.58 1.77
CA PRO A 74 25.05 0.39 1.26
C PRO A 74 24.47 1.70 0.70
N PRO A 75 23.70 1.65 -0.40
CA PRO A 75 23.07 2.83 -0.97
C PRO A 75 22.01 3.41 -0.03
N THR A 76 21.76 4.70 -0.13
CA THR A 76 20.64 5.39 0.53
C THR A 76 19.47 5.60 -0.41
N THR A 77 19.70 5.45 -1.71
CA THR A 77 18.71 5.62 -2.79
C THR A 77 18.83 4.50 -3.81
N ILE A 78 17.77 4.26 -4.57
CA ILE A 78 17.78 3.37 -5.74
C ILE A 78 17.29 4.11 -6.99
N THR A 79 17.70 3.63 -8.17
CA THR A 79 17.18 4.13 -9.45
C THR A 79 15.77 3.59 -9.71
N PHE A 80 15.02 4.26 -10.60
CA PHE A 80 13.71 3.79 -11.03
C PHE A 80 13.74 2.37 -11.60
N ASP A 81 14.73 2.02 -12.42
CA ASP A 81 14.85 0.69 -13.01
C ASP A 81 15.02 -0.39 -11.94
N ASN A 82 15.87 -0.16 -10.94
CA ASN A 82 16.04 -1.08 -9.83
C ASN A 82 14.76 -1.20 -8.99
N PHE A 83 14.06 -0.10 -8.74
CA PHE A 83 12.77 -0.13 -8.06
C PHE A 83 11.73 -0.92 -8.87
N ALA A 84 11.66 -0.73 -10.19
CA ALA A 84 10.75 -1.48 -11.06
C ALA A 84 11.01 -2.99 -11.01
N CYS A 85 12.28 -3.41 -10.98
CA CYS A 85 12.65 -4.82 -10.80
C CYS A 85 12.17 -5.35 -9.44
N ILE A 86 12.42 -4.62 -8.36
CA ILE A 86 11.95 -4.97 -7.00
C ILE A 86 10.43 -5.10 -6.98
N TYR A 87 9.72 -4.10 -7.51
CA TYR A 87 8.26 -4.12 -7.59
C TYR A 87 7.75 -5.36 -8.34
N ALA A 88 8.34 -5.69 -9.49
CA ALA A 88 7.94 -6.85 -10.27
C ALA A 88 8.20 -8.17 -9.55
N ASN A 89 9.33 -8.29 -8.83
CA ASN A 89 9.72 -9.51 -8.14
C ASN A 89 8.87 -9.76 -6.88
N HIS A 90 8.46 -8.69 -6.18
CA HIS A 90 7.73 -8.77 -4.92
C HIS A 90 6.22 -8.55 -5.06
N LYS A 91 5.73 -8.24 -6.27
CA LYS A 91 4.30 -8.10 -6.51
C LYS A 91 3.59 -9.42 -6.24
N PRO A 92 2.62 -9.48 -5.30
CA PRO A 92 1.89 -10.69 -5.00
C PRO A 92 1.13 -11.20 -6.23
N CYS A 93 1.11 -12.53 -6.40
CA CYS A 93 0.41 -13.19 -7.53
C CYS A 93 -1.11 -13.03 -7.48
N SER A 94 -1.67 -12.74 -6.29
CA SER A 94 -3.10 -12.52 -6.06
C SER A 94 -3.32 -11.29 -5.21
N SER A 95 -4.31 -10.49 -5.55
CA SER A 95 -4.80 -9.42 -4.69
C SER A 95 -5.77 -9.99 -3.65
N TYR A 96 -5.80 -9.38 -2.47
CA TYR A 96 -6.87 -9.67 -1.50
C TYR A 96 -8.20 -9.14 -2.03
N ASN A 97 -9.24 -9.95 -1.89
CA ASN A 97 -10.60 -9.59 -2.25
C ASN A 97 -11.53 -9.64 -1.03
N ARG A 98 -12.78 -9.26 -1.22
CA ARG A 98 -13.79 -9.24 -0.17
C ARG A 98 -13.99 -10.61 0.51
N ASN A 99 -13.96 -11.68 -0.28
CA ASN A 99 -14.15 -13.03 0.24
C ASN A 99 -13.01 -13.47 1.16
N HIS A 100 -11.76 -13.09 0.87
CA HIS A 100 -10.62 -13.37 1.76
C HIS A 100 -10.81 -12.71 3.13
N ILE A 101 -11.24 -11.45 3.16
CA ILE A 101 -11.53 -10.74 4.41
C ILE A 101 -12.73 -11.36 5.15
N TYR A 102 -13.77 -11.71 4.40
CA TYR A 102 -14.94 -12.39 4.96
C TYR A 102 -14.54 -13.71 5.66
N GLN A 103 -13.76 -14.55 4.99
CA GLN A 103 -13.27 -15.81 5.56
C GLN A 103 -12.34 -15.58 6.77
N ALA A 104 -11.49 -14.55 6.69
CA ALA A 104 -10.63 -14.18 7.83
C ALA A 104 -11.47 -13.77 9.05
N LEU A 105 -12.49 -12.93 8.88
CA LEU A 105 -13.36 -12.50 9.97
C LEU A 105 -14.18 -13.67 10.55
N LEU A 106 -14.64 -14.61 9.72
CA LEU A 106 -15.26 -15.85 10.20
C LEU A 106 -14.29 -16.68 11.06
N THR A 107 -13.05 -16.78 10.63
CA THR A 107 -12.01 -17.50 11.39
C THR A 107 -11.72 -16.81 12.73
N LEU A 108 -11.81 -15.48 12.79
CA LEU A 108 -11.62 -14.68 14.00
C LEU A 108 -12.84 -14.69 14.94
N GLY A 109 -13.87 -15.47 14.64
CA GLY A 109 -15.03 -15.67 15.51
C GLY A 109 -16.28 -14.87 15.14
N ALA A 110 -16.38 -14.40 13.92
CA ALA A 110 -17.63 -13.81 13.42
C ALA A 110 -18.73 -14.88 13.32
N ASP A 111 -19.95 -14.53 13.67
CA ASP A 111 -21.11 -15.40 13.56
C ASP A 111 -21.72 -15.28 12.15
N SER A 112 -21.65 -16.38 11.40
CA SER A 112 -22.19 -16.45 10.04
C SER A 112 -23.71 -16.31 9.95
N THR A 113 -24.44 -16.55 11.06
CA THR A 113 -25.92 -16.46 11.07
C THR A 113 -26.40 -15.04 11.30
N THR A 114 -25.70 -14.28 12.14
CA THR A 114 -26.04 -12.90 12.48
C THR A 114 -25.25 -11.85 11.70
N SER A 115 -24.23 -12.26 10.95
CA SER A 115 -23.28 -11.39 10.26
C SER A 115 -22.57 -10.42 11.20
N LYS A 116 -22.32 -10.82 12.45
CA LYS A 116 -21.73 -9.95 13.47
C LYS A 116 -20.45 -10.54 14.05
N ILE A 117 -19.55 -9.64 14.41
CA ILE A 117 -18.33 -9.93 15.17
C ILE A 117 -18.25 -9.03 16.41
N ALA A 118 -17.74 -9.57 17.49
CA ALA A 118 -17.50 -8.80 18.71
C ALA A 118 -16.29 -7.87 18.49
N SER A 119 -16.49 -6.58 18.76
CA SER A 119 -15.48 -5.54 18.45
C SER A 119 -14.25 -5.67 19.33
N GLN A 120 -14.42 -5.85 20.63
CA GLN A 120 -13.31 -5.90 21.56
C GLN A 120 -12.33 -7.03 21.30
N PRO A 121 -12.75 -8.32 21.12
CA PRO A 121 -11.84 -9.38 20.74
C PRO A 121 -11.13 -9.12 19.41
N LEU A 122 -11.84 -8.56 18.43
CA LEU A 122 -11.24 -8.19 17.15
C LEU A 122 -10.14 -7.14 17.33
N PHE A 123 -10.40 -6.07 18.09
CA PHE A 123 -9.42 -5.02 18.34
C PHE A 123 -8.22 -5.54 19.15
N GLU A 124 -8.43 -6.45 20.09
CA GLU A 124 -7.33 -7.08 20.81
C GLU A 124 -6.42 -7.90 19.90
N ILE A 125 -6.99 -8.61 18.93
CA ILE A 125 -6.21 -9.36 17.95
C ILE A 125 -5.41 -8.39 17.08
N LEU A 126 -6.03 -7.36 16.52
CA LEU A 126 -5.36 -6.35 15.69
C LEU A 126 -4.24 -5.60 16.42
N GLN A 127 -4.31 -5.50 17.76
CA GLN A 127 -3.28 -4.85 18.57
C GLN A 127 -2.17 -5.80 19.03
N LYS A 128 -2.37 -7.11 18.98
CA LYS A 128 -1.42 -8.09 19.54
C LYS A 128 -0.77 -8.99 18.48
N GLU A 129 -1.47 -9.24 17.40
CA GLU A 129 -1.07 -10.22 16.39
C GLU A 129 -0.70 -9.53 15.06
N GLY A 130 0.16 -10.18 14.27
CA GLY A 130 0.58 -9.68 12.97
C GLY A 130 1.33 -8.35 13.04
N GLU A 131 0.88 -7.38 12.27
CA GLU A 131 1.47 -6.03 12.16
C GLU A 131 1.08 -5.10 13.31
N ASN A 132 0.78 -5.59 14.46
CA ASN A 132 0.48 -4.90 15.72
C ASN A 132 0.13 -3.41 15.60
N MET A 133 -1.14 -3.08 15.49
CA MET A 133 -1.58 -1.68 15.50
C MET A 133 -1.63 -1.14 16.92
N SER A 134 -1.08 0.03 17.16
CA SER A 134 -1.34 0.73 18.40
C SER A 134 -2.82 1.16 18.49
N ARG A 135 -3.30 1.40 19.71
CA ARG A 135 -4.67 1.89 19.90
C ARG A 135 -4.96 3.16 19.10
N GLY A 136 -4.01 4.10 19.09
CA GLY A 136 -4.17 5.37 18.37
C GLY A 136 -4.24 5.18 16.85
N GLU A 137 -3.42 4.30 16.28
CA GLU A 137 -3.47 3.96 14.86
C GLU A 137 -4.79 3.30 14.49
N LEU A 138 -5.29 2.39 15.32
CA LEU A 138 -6.57 1.73 15.09
C LEU A 138 -7.74 2.73 15.14
N GLU A 139 -7.77 3.63 16.13
CA GLU A 139 -8.76 4.71 16.22
C GLU A 139 -8.69 5.65 15.02
N GLN A 140 -7.48 6.02 14.57
CA GLN A 140 -7.27 6.85 13.40
C GLN A 140 -7.72 6.15 12.11
N CYS A 141 -7.35 4.88 11.93
CA CYS A 141 -7.77 4.07 10.79
C CYS A 141 -9.29 3.99 10.69
N LEU A 142 -9.96 3.60 11.78
CA LEU A 142 -11.41 3.52 11.84
C LEU A 142 -12.08 4.88 11.60
N SER A 143 -11.50 5.96 12.15
CA SER A 143 -12.03 7.32 11.94
C SER A 143 -11.95 7.74 10.48
N THR A 144 -10.86 7.39 9.81
CA THR A 144 -10.68 7.67 8.37
C THR A 144 -11.66 6.87 7.51
N CYS A 145 -11.76 5.57 7.77
CA CYS A 145 -12.67 4.69 7.01
C CYS A 145 -14.14 5.03 7.22
N LEU A 146 -14.53 5.36 8.44
CA LEU A 146 -15.93 5.69 8.79
C LEU A 146 -16.26 7.17 8.61
N GLN A 147 -15.28 8.01 8.24
CA GLN A 147 -15.42 9.46 8.08
C GLN A 147 -16.05 10.16 9.30
N GLN A 148 -15.75 9.67 10.50
CA GLN A 148 -16.20 10.22 11.77
C GLN A 148 -15.18 9.94 12.87
N GLU A 149 -15.16 10.75 13.91
CA GLU A 149 -14.30 10.52 15.06
C GLU A 149 -14.70 9.24 15.80
N VAL A 150 -13.75 8.32 15.95
CA VAL A 150 -13.94 7.01 16.57
C VAL A 150 -13.10 6.91 17.83
N SER A 151 -13.72 6.47 18.93
CA SER A 151 -13.04 6.03 20.14
C SER A 151 -13.42 4.58 20.41
N LEU A 152 -12.43 3.72 20.65
CA LEU A 152 -12.65 2.29 20.88
C LEU A 152 -13.50 2.03 22.13
N ASP A 153 -13.44 2.91 23.15
CA ASP A 153 -14.25 2.78 24.37
C ASP A 153 -15.75 2.97 24.14
N LYS A 154 -16.10 3.69 23.07
CA LYS A 154 -17.49 4.00 22.71
C LYS A 154 -17.95 3.24 21.47
N PHE A 155 -17.10 2.37 20.94
CA PHE A 155 -17.42 1.60 19.75
C PHE A 155 -18.50 0.55 20.06
N PRO A 156 -19.41 0.24 19.11
CA PRO A 156 -20.44 -0.78 19.31
C PRO A 156 -19.83 -2.14 19.71
N GLU A 157 -20.45 -2.83 20.68
CA GLU A 157 -19.98 -4.14 21.14
C GLU A 157 -19.97 -5.19 20.03
N MET A 158 -20.97 -5.11 19.14
CA MET A 158 -21.09 -6.01 17.99
C MET A 158 -21.15 -5.20 16.69
N VAL A 159 -20.34 -5.56 15.72
CA VAL A 159 -20.25 -4.90 14.42
C VAL A 159 -20.64 -5.88 13.31
N ASP A 160 -21.35 -5.38 12.32
CA ASP A 160 -21.63 -6.13 11.10
C ASP A 160 -20.33 -6.25 10.28
N TYR A 161 -19.81 -7.47 10.19
CA TYR A 161 -18.54 -7.71 9.48
C TYR A 161 -18.69 -7.63 7.96
N THR A 162 -19.89 -7.80 7.43
CA THR A 162 -20.14 -7.59 6.00
C THR A 162 -20.03 -6.10 5.67
N TYR A 163 -20.53 -5.23 6.57
CA TYR A 163 -20.31 -3.79 6.43
C TYR A 163 -18.83 -3.43 6.44
N ILE A 164 -18.02 -4.02 7.33
CA ILE A 164 -16.57 -3.81 7.35
C ILE A 164 -15.95 -4.23 6.03
N ALA A 165 -16.21 -5.44 5.57
CA ALA A 165 -15.60 -5.98 4.36
C ALA A 165 -15.98 -5.24 3.08
N TYR A 166 -17.24 -4.76 2.99
CA TYR A 166 -17.77 -4.14 1.77
C TYR A 166 -17.65 -2.62 1.75
N ASN A 167 -17.85 -1.96 2.88
CA ASN A 167 -17.95 -0.51 2.93
C ASN A 167 -16.75 0.19 3.59
N VAL A 168 -16.09 -0.47 4.55
CA VAL A 168 -14.95 0.13 5.24
C VAL A 168 -13.66 -0.10 4.46
N LEU A 169 -13.45 -1.29 3.93
CA LEU A 169 -12.22 -1.65 3.23
C LEU A 169 -12.27 -1.41 1.71
N ASP A 170 -13.45 -1.09 1.16
CA ASP A 170 -13.70 -0.80 -0.27
C ASP A 170 -12.95 -1.76 -1.23
N LEU A 171 -12.91 -3.03 -0.89
CA LEU A 171 -12.21 -4.05 -1.67
C LEU A 171 -13.01 -4.40 -2.93
N PRO A 172 -12.31 -4.79 -4.03
CA PRO A 172 -12.96 -5.19 -5.26
C PRO A 172 -13.86 -6.42 -5.05
N GLU A 173 -14.93 -6.51 -5.84
CA GLU A 173 -15.74 -7.72 -5.91
C GLU A 173 -14.93 -8.88 -6.50
N ASP A 174 -15.33 -10.11 -6.15
CA ASP A 174 -14.72 -11.30 -6.72
C ASP A 174 -15.02 -11.36 -8.23
N THR A 175 -13.97 -11.40 -9.03
CA THR A 175 -14.05 -11.62 -10.49
C THR A 175 -14.02 -13.11 -10.80
#